data_a2888cbb047c8f1cf9e7469ba3ebc1f1
#
_entry.id   a2888cbb047c8f1cf9e7469ba3ebc1f1
#
_cell.length_a   1.000
_cell.length_b   1.000
_cell.length_c   1.000
_cell.angle_alpha   90.00
_cell.angle_beta   90.00
_cell.angle_gamma   90.00
#
_symmetry.space_group_name_H-M   'P 1'
#
loop_
_entity.id
_entity.type
_entity.pdbx_description
1 polymer ?
#
loop_
_entity_poly.entity_id
_entity_poly.type
_entity_poly.pdbx_seq_one_letter_code
_entity_poly.pdbx_strand_id
1 'polypeptide(L)'
;MRVLLHSGGLLLRPEGLREIVDFLGRLRRVALVTAASLHDETATFARLQGFFSPPPPGGAGLDLLHLRWNDRPLETLAQAEALFMGGGNTYALLKRLREAGLLPAIRERVHAGMPYLGASAGSNVAGPTILTTNDWNVVALDRFDALELVSFNINPHYRETDPTMAPGSETRDERIAEYHVVNANPVVGLEEGALVRVEDGVVTARGTARVKIFRRGQPPTWHEPGERLALQV
;
A
#
# COMPACT_ATOMS: atom_id res chain seq x y z
N MET A 1 11.08 -4.37 11.56
CA MET A 1 10.44 -4.24 10.23
C MET A 1 9.88 -2.81 10.10
N ARG A 2 9.98 -2.23 8.89
CA ARG A 2 9.55 -0.85 8.61
C ARG A 2 8.60 -0.84 7.41
N VAL A 3 7.33 -0.44 7.61
CA VAL A 3 6.29 -0.42 6.56
C VAL A 3 5.54 0.90 6.62
N LEU A 4 5.32 1.54 5.46
CA LEU A 4 4.48 2.74 5.31
C LEU A 4 3.40 2.44 4.26
N LEU A 5 2.14 2.45 4.68
CA LEU A 5 0.98 2.15 3.84
C LEU A 5 0.15 3.41 3.62
N HIS A 6 -0.17 3.70 2.37
CA HIS A 6 -0.79 4.92 1.96
C HIS A 6 -2.06 4.67 1.13
N SER A 7 -3.09 5.50 1.32
CA SER A 7 -4.30 5.46 0.53
C SER A 7 -4.04 5.76 -0.97
N GLY A 8 -3.42 6.89 -1.30
CA GLY A 8 -3.18 7.25 -2.70
C GLY A 8 -2.77 8.71 -2.88
N GLY A 9 -3.72 9.60 -3.08
CA GLY A 9 -3.52 10.96 -3.59
C GLY A 9 -2.57 11.89 -2.84
N LEU A 10 -2.35 11.69 -1.53
CA LEU A 10 -1.46 12.54 -0.74
C LEU A 10 0.03 12.37 -1.08
N LEU A 11 0.42 11.21 -1.63
CA LEU A 11 1.83 10.96 -1.98
C LEU A 11 2.41 12.03 -2.91
N LEU A 12 1.55 12.60 -3.76
CA LEU A 12 1.93 13.65 -4.71
C LEU A 12 1.77 15.07 -4.15
N ARG A 13 1.61 15.22 -2.82
CA ARG A 13 1.53 16.52 -2.13
C ARG A 13 2.72 16.70 -1.20
N PRO A 14 3.05 17.93 -0.80
CA PRO A 14 4.18 18.21 0.09
C PRO A 14 4.14 17.44 1.42
N GLU A 15 2.93 17.19 1.96
CA GLU A 15 2.74 16.43 3.19
C GLU A 15 3.18 14.98 3.02
N GLY A 16 2.75 14.32 1.93
CA GLY A 16 3.13 12.94 1.63
C GLY A 16 4.62 12.79 1.35
N LEU A 17 5.22 13.76 0.65
CA LEU A 17 6.67 13.79 0.41
C LEU A 17 7.45 13.87 1.73
N ARG A 18 7.00 14.70 2.68
CA ARG A 18 7.64 14.79 4.00
C ARG A 18 7.58 13.47 4.75
N GLU A 19 6.44 12.78 4.75
CA GLU A 19 6.29 11.46 5.39
C GLU A 19 7.21 10.42 4.75
N ILE A 20 7.35 10.41 3.41
CA ILE A 20 8.27 9.50 2.70
C ILE A 20 9.72 9.80 3.06
N VAL A 21 10.13 11.06 3.02
CA VAL A 21 11.51 11.47 3.34
C VAL A 21 11.86 11.15 4.80
N ASP A 22 10.96 11.42 5.73
CA ASP A 22 11.12 11.06 7.15
C ASP A 22 11.22 9.54 7.33
N PHE A 23 10.33 8.79 6.69
CA PHE A 23 10.31 7.34 6.77
C PHE A 23 11.58 6.71 6.19
N LEU A 24 12.07 7.17 5.06
CA LEU A 24 13.28 6.64 4.42
C LEU A 24 14.57 7.11 5.12
N GLY A 25 14.56 8.27 5.79
CA GLY A 25 15.74 8.85 6.42
C GLY A 25 16.83 9.18 5.40
N ARG A 26 17.95 8.46 5.45
CA ARG A 26 19.10 8.65 4.53
C ARG A 26 19.07 7.77 3.30
N LEU A 27 18.17 6.80 3.22
CA LEU A 27 18.07 5.90 2.07
C LEU A 27 17.56 6.66 0.85
N ARG A 28 18.15 6.41 -0.31
CA ARG A 28 17.77 7.11 -1.54
C ARG A 28 17.50 6.18 -2.71
N ARG A 29 18.16 5.01 -2.77
CA ARG A 29 17.99 4.07 -3.88
C ARG A 29 16.78 3.18 -3.63
N VAL A 30 15.68 3.48 -4.34
CA VAL A 30 14.37 2.87 -4.12
C VAL A 30 13.94 2.09 -5.36
N ALA A 31 13.67 0.80 -5.23
CA ALA A 31 13.02 0.05 -6.29
C ALA A 31 11.54 0.43 -6.35
N LEU A 32 11.11 0.99 -7.47
CA LEU A 32 9.72 1.33 -7.74
C LEU A 32 9.08 0.26 -8.61
N VAL A 33 8.05 -0.41 -8.07
CA VAL A 33 7.23 -1.40 -8.77
C VAL A 33 6.01 -0.71 -9.37
N THR A 34 5.84 -0.80 -10.68
CA THR A 34 4.68 -0.26 -11.41
C THR A 34 3.77 -1.35 -11.96
N ALA A 35 3.95 -2.58 -11.50
CA ALA A 35 3.25 -3.78 -11.96
C ALA A 35 1.72 -3.77 -11.74
N ALA A 36 1.18 -2.80 -10.99
CA ALA A 36 -0.25 -2.54 -10.89
C ALA A 36 -0.83 -1.78 -12.10
N SER A 37 0.01 -1.14 -12.92
CA SER A 37 -0.42 -0.42 -14.12
C SER A 37 -0.78 -1.40 -15.23
N LEU A 38 -2.03 -1.37 -15.69
CA LEU A 38 -2.52 -2.22 -16.79
C LEU A 38 -2.28 -1.60 -18.17
N HIS A 39 -2.03 -0.29 -18.23
CA HIS A 39 -1.86 0.43 -19.50
C HIS A 39 -0.39 0.55 -19.89
N ASP A 40 0.36 1.40 -19.21
CA ASP A 40 1.77 1.67 -19.52
C ASP A 40 2.60 1.81 -18.24
N GLU A 41 3.35 0.77 -17.93
CA GLU A 41 4.25 0.74 -16.76
C GLU A 41 5.41 1.73 -16.92
N THR A 42 5.92 1.90 -18.14
CA THR A 42 7.06 2.80 -18.42
C THR A 42 6.65 4.27 -18.26
N ALA A 43 5.49 4.66 -18.81
CA ALA A 43 4.95 5.99 -18.61
C ALA A 43 4.61 6.27 -17.15
N THR A 44 4.08 5.27 -16.44
CA THR A 44 3.80 5.37 -14.99
C THR A 44 5.10 5.58 -14.22
N PHE A 45 6.15 4.82 -14.52
CA PHE A 45 7.47 4.99 -13.90
C PHE A 45 8.04 6.38 -14.16
N ALA A 46 8.07 6.82 -15.43
CA ALA A 46 8.62 8.12 -15.80
C ALA A 46 7.90 9.29 -15.09
N ARG A 47 6.57 9.21 -14.98
CA ARG A 47 5.77 10.20 -14.24
C ARG A 47 6.13 10.24 -12.76
N LEU A 48 6.23 9.09 -12.10
CA LEU A 48 6.58 9.01 -10.69
C LEU A 48 8.04 9.39 -10.44
N GLN A 49 8.96 9.03 -11.34
CA GLN A 49 10.34 9.45 -11.30
C GLN A 49 10.46 10.98 -11.37
N GLY A 50 9.76 11.61 -12.31
CA GLY A 50 9.72 13.07 -12.42
C GLY A 50 9.20 13.77 -11.17
N PHE A 51 8.40 13.08 -10.37
CA PHE A 51 7.84 13.60 -9.13
C PHE A 51 8.74 13.34 -7.90
N PHE A 52 9.28 12.13 -7.74
CA PHE A 52 10.02 11.75 -6.54
C PHE A 52 11.53 12.02 -6.61
N SER A 53 12.13 12.03 -7.82
CA SER A 53 13.58 12.20 -7.95
C SER A 53 14.10 13.63 -7.76
N PRO A 54 13.35 14.71 -8.06
CA PRO A 54 13.81 16.05 -7.72
C PRO A 54 14.12 16.19 -6.23
N PRO A 55 15.13 16.99 -5.83
CA PRO A 55 15.43 17.22 -4.43
C PRO A 55 14.33 18.04 -3.75
N PRO A 56 14.19 17.97 -2.41
CA PRO A 56 13.29 18.83 -1.67
C PRO A 56 13.59 20.34 -1.92
N PRO A 57 12.55 21.22 -1.95
CA PRO A 57 11.16 20.94 -1.63
C PRO A 57 10.32 20.39 -2.80
N GLY A 58 10.86 20.29 -4.02
CA GLY A 58 10.12 19.90 -5.22
C GLY A 58 9.89 18.40 -5.39
N GLY A 59 10.59 17.56 -4.62
CA GLY A 59 10.50 16.11 -4.65
C GLY A 59 11.07 15.50 -3.38
N ALA A 60 11.40 14.21 -3.43
CA ALA A 60 11.96 13.45 -2.30
C ALA A 60 13.47 13.15 -2.45
N GLY A 61 14.09 13.53 -3.56
CA GLY A 61 15.51 13.28 -3.86
C GLY A 61 15.82 11.79 -4.01
N LEU A 62 14.89 10.99 -4.58
CA LEU A 62 15.05 9.53 -4.69
C LEU A 62 15.76 9.15 -6.00
N ASP A 63 16.67 8.19 -5.90
CA ASP A 63 17.25 7.43 -7.00
C ASP A 63 16.35 6.21 -7.26
N LEU A 64 15.43 6.32 -8.24
CA LEU A 64 14.44 5.29 -8.52
C LEU A 64 14.95 4.26 -9.51
N LEU A 65 14.97 2.99 -9.09
CA LEU A 65 15.17 1.84 -9.96
C LEU A 65 13.82 1.31 -10.42
N HIS A 66 13.59 1.20 -11.74
CA HIS A 66 12.37 0.60 -12.26
C HIS A 66 12.41 -0.91 -12.08
N LEU A 67 11.72 -1.44 -11.05
CA LEU A 67 11.56 -2.87 -10.87
C LEU A 67 10.42 -3.38 -11.77
N ARG A 68 10.80 -3.88 -12.95
CA ARG A 68 9.88 -4.49 -13.91
C ARG A 68 9.74 -5.97 -13.57
N TRP A 69 8.52 -6.45 -13.38
CA TRP A 69 8.23 -7.82 -12.99
C TRP A 69 8.71 -8.88 -14.01
N ASN A 70 8.89 -8.52 -15.28
CA ASN A 70 9.27 -9.37 -16.40
C ASN A 70 10.69 -9.13 -16.93
N ASP A 71 11.53 -8.34 -16.23
CA ASP A 71 12.90 -8.03 -16.65
C ASP A 71 13.83 -8.02 -15.42
N ARG A 72 14.43 -9.17 -15.11
CA ARG A 72 15.38 -9.40 -14.00
C ARG A 72 14.98 -8.75 -12.68
N PRO A 73 13.73 -8.98 -12.20
CA PRO A 73 13.20 -8.27 -11.05
C PRO A 73 13.98 -8.51 -9.75
N LEU A 74 14.53 -9.71 -9.55
CA LEU A 74 15.31 -10.06 -8.36
C LEU A 74 16.65 -9.31 -8.32
N GLU A 75 17.31 -9.11 -9.48
CA GLU A 75 18.54 -8.32 -9.58
C GLU A 75 18.28 -6.85 -9.23
N THR A 76 17.19 -6.28 -9.75
CA THR A 76 16.79 -4.90 -9.43
C THR A 76 16.44 -4.77 -7.95
N LEU A 77 15.68 -5.71 -7.39
CA LEU A 77 15.36 -5.74 -5.96
C LEU A 77 16.61 -5.80 -5.10
N ALA A 78 17.64 -6.61 -5.50
CA ALA A 78 18.89 -6.76 -4.75
C ALA A 78 19.69 -5.45 -4.66
N GLN A 79 19.59 -4.56 -5.66
CA GLN A 79 20.30 -3.29 -5.69
C GLN A 79 19.62 -2.18 -4.86
N ALA A 80 18.36 -2.38 -4.45
CA ALA A 80 17.57 -1.37 -3.76
C ALA A 80 17.83 -1.36 -2.25
N GLU A 81 17.80 -0.17 -1.66
CA GLU A 81 17.83 0.07 -0.21
C GLU A 81 16.42 0.07 0.39
N ALA A 82 15.39 0.40 -0.41
CA ALA A 82 13.99 0.38 -0.03
C ALA A 82 13.11 -0.04 -1.23
N LEU A 83 11.89 -0.46 -0.95
CA LEU A 83 10.91 -0.87 -1.95
C LEU A 83 9.70 0.06 -1.92
N PHE A 84 9.30 0.59 -3.08
CA PHE A 84 8.06 1.32 -3.27
C PHE A 84 7.13 0.54 -4.21
N MET A 85 6.04 0.02 -3.64
CA MET A 85 4.99 -0.70 -4.36
C MET A 85 3.91 0.29 -4.79
N GLY A 86 3.84 0.57 -6.08
CA GLY A 86 2.93 1.55 -6.67
C GLY A 86 1.46 1.11 -6.70
N GLY A 87 0.58 2.07 -6.93
CA GLY A 87 -0.85 1.84 -7.09
C GLY A 87 -1.25 1.47 -8.53
N GLY A 88 -2.52 1.09 -8.67
CA GLY A 88 -3.18 0.64 -9.89
C GLY A 88 -4.10 -0.54 -9.57
N ASN A 89 -4.22 -1.52 -10.46
CA ASN A 89 -5.05 -2.71 -10.22
C ASN A 89 -4.34 -3.72 -9.32
N THR A 90 -4.92 -3.99 -8.16
CA THR A 90 -4.36 -4.88 -7.13
C THR A 90 -4.24 -6.33 -7.60
N TYR A 91 -5.20 -6.82 -8.37
CA TYR A 91 -5.16 -8.19 -8.90
C TYR A 91 -4.02 -8.36 -9.91
N ALA A 92 -3.84 -7.38 -10.80
CA ALA A 92 -2.74 -7.39 -11.76
C ALA A 92 -1.38 -7.33 -11.05
N LEU A 93 -1.26 -6.48 -10.03
CA LEU A 93 -0.06 -6.38 -9.20
C LEU A 93 0.28 -7.73 -8.58
N LEU A 94 -0.65 -8.34 -7.83
CA LEU A 94 -0.42 -9.60 -7.14
C LEU A 94 -0.08 -10.73 -8.11
N LYS A 95 -0.79 -10.83 -9.25
CA LYS A 95 -0.53 -11.81 -10.30
C LYS A 95 0.90 -11.71 -10.81
N ARG A 96 1.34 -10.50 -11.21
CA ARG A 96 2.68 -10.24 -11.75
C ARG A 96 3.79 -10.47 -10.73
N LEU A 97 3.57 -10.07 -9.45
CA LEU A 97 4.53 -10.36 -8.37
C LEU A 97 4.69 -11.87 -8.16
N ARG A 98 3.61 -12.63 -8.27
CA ARG A 98 3.62 -14.09 -8.13
C ARG A 98 4.32 -14.76 -9.30
N GLU A 99 3.97 -14.39 -10.53
CA GLU A 99 4.60 -14.90 -11.76
C GLU A 99 6.11 -14.61 -11.80
N ALA A 100 6.54 -13.47 -11.28
CA ALA A 100 7.94 -13.07 -11.17
C ALA A 100 8.71 -13.71 -10.00
N GLY A 101 8.04 -14.50 -9.14
CA GLY A 101 8.65 -15.09 -7.94
C GLY A 101 9.07 -14.05 -6.88
N LEU A 102 8.48 -12.85 -6.93
CA LEU A 102 8.87 -11.71 -6.07
C LEU A 102 8.32 -11.80 -4.64
N LEU A 103 7.20 -12.49 -4.40
CA LEU A 103 6.57 -12.51 -3.08
C LEU A 103 7.51 -12.99 -1.96
N PRO A 104 8.19 -14.16 -2.08
CA PRO A 104 9.10 -14.61 -1.03
C PRO A 104 10.32 -13.69 -0.88
N ALA A 105 10.90 -13.21 -1.98
CA ALA A 105 12.08 -12.34 -1.96
C ALA A 105 11.78 -10.99 -1.29
N ILE A 106 10.60 -10.41 -1.54
CA ILE A 106 10.16 -9.16 -0.90
C ILE A 106 9.96 -9.39 0.60
N ARG A 107 9.25 -10.45 1.00
CA ARG A 107 9.07 -10.79 2.43
C ARG A 107 10.40 -10.89 3.14
N GLU A 108 11.33 -11.70 2.61
CA GLU A 108 12.67 -11.89 3.18
C GLU A 108 13.39 -10.55 3.36
N ARG A 109 13.45 -9.73 2.32
CA ARG A 109 14.13 -8.43 2.36
C ARG A 109 13.50 -7.46 3.37
N VAL A 110 12.17 -7.40 3.43
CA VAL A 110 11.47 -6.50 4.36
C VAL A 110 11.64 -6.97 5.81
N HIS A 111 11.57 -8.27 6.08
CA HIS A 111 11.87 -8.81 7.42
C HIS A 111 13.34 -8.63 7.80
N ALA A 112 14.26 -8.65 6.83
CA ALA A 112 15.68 -8.32 7.05
C ALA A 112 15.94 -6.81 7.24
N GLY A 113 14.89 -5.96 7.20
CA GLY A 113 14.99 -4.52 7.52
C GLY A 113 14.86 -3.56 6.33
N MET A 114 14.67 -4.04 5.10
CA MET A 114 14.40 -3.16 3.96
C MET A 114 13.05 -2.45 4.16
N PRO A 115 12.99 -1.11 4.15
CA PRO A 115 11.72 -0.39 4.23
C PRO A 115 10.80 -0.67 3.04
N TYR A 116 9.51 -0.85 3.34
CA TYR A 116 8.44 -1.03 2.37
C TYR A 116 7.49 0.17 2.37
N LEU A 117 7.29 0.77 1.21
CA LEU A 117 6.27 1.78 0.97
C LEU A 117 5.20 1.19 0.05
N GLY A 118 3.94 1.21 0.48
CA GLY A 118 2.80 0.78 -0.34
C GLY A 118 1.85 1.93 -0.62
N ALA A 119 1.41 2.09 -1.86
CA ALA A 119 0.40 3.07 -2.25
C ALA A 119 -0.80 2.36 -2.90
N SER A 120 -2.01 2.57 -2.40
CA SER A 120 -3.24 1.99 -2.96
C SER A 120 -3.12 0.46 -3.12
N ALA A 121 -3.05 -0.08 -4.34
CA ALA A 121 -2.79 -1.50 -4.60
C ALA A 121 -1.56 -2.02 -3.85
N GLY A 122 -0.49 -1.22 -3.76
CA GLY A 122 0.70 -1.54 -2.99
C GLY A 122 0.45 -1.65 -1.49
N SER A 123 -0.52 -0.90 -0.95
CA SER A 123 -0.97 -1.06 0.44
C SER A 123 -1.80 -2.34 0.62
N ASN A 124 -2.68 -2.67 -0.33
CA ASN A 124 -3.45 -3.91 -0.29
C ASN A 124 -2.57 -5.16 -0.22
N VAL A 125 -1.55 -5.24 -1.09
CA VAL A 125 -0.68 -6.44 -1.15
C VAL A 125 0.24 -6.58 0.05
N ALA A 126 0.38 -5.56 0.91
CA ALA A 126 1.13 -5.67 2.16
C ALA A 126 0.43 -6.52 3.23
N GLY A 127 -0.89 -6.65 3.14
CA GLY A 127 -1.71 -7.48 4.04
C GLY A 127 -1.60 -8.98 3.79
N PRO A 128 -2.32 -9.79 4.59
CA PRO A 128 -2.38 -11.24 4.39
C PRO A 128 -3.03 -11.63 3.06
N THR A 129 -4.07 -10.90 2.67
CA THR A 129 -4.80 -11.13 1.41
C THR A 129 -5.20 -9.81 0.76
N ILE A 130 -5.58 -9.86 -0.51
CA ILE A 130 -6.14 -8.69 -1.22
C ILE A 130 -7.68 -8.68 -1.22
N LEU A 131 -8.34 -9.45 -0.38
CA LEU A 131 -9.82 -9.62 -0.38
C LEU A 131 -10.59 -8.34 -0.05
N THR A 132 -9.92 -7.32 0.48
CA THR A 132 -10.52 -6.02 0.80
C THR A 132 -10.20 -4.94 -0.24
N THR A 133 -9.69 -5.30 -1.41
CA THR A 133 -9.47 -4.36 -2.52
C THR A 133 -10.78 -3.85 -3.11
N ASN A 134 -10.74 -2.65 -3.68
CA ASN A 134 -11.86 -2.06 -4.40
C ASN A 134 -11.81 -2.33 -5.92
N ASP A 135 -10.76 -2.98 -6.39
CA ASP A 135 -10.51 -3.22 -7.81
C ASP A 135 -11.35 -4.36 -8.37
N TRP A 136 -11.43 -4.43 -9.68
CA TRP A 136 -12.03 -5.56 -10.39
C TRP A 136 -10.95 -6.57 -10.79
N ASN A 137 -11.25 -7.84 -10.67
CA ASN A 137 -10.37 -8.95 -11.06
C ASN A 137 -10.39 -9.17 -12.59
N VAL A 138 -9.87 -8.21 -13.33
CA VAL A 138 -9.83 -8.24 -14.81
C VAL A 138 -8.76 -9.18 -15.38
N VAL A 139 -7.90 -9.74 -14.52
CA VAL A 139 -6.81 -10.64 -14.91
C VAL A 139 -7.05 -12.10 -14.50
N ALA A 140 -8.25 -12.41 -14.02
CA ALA A 140 -8.66 -13.75 -13.58
C ALA A 140 -7.67 -14.38 -12.57
N LEU A 141 -7.25 -13.60 -11.57
CA LEU A 141 -6.44 -14.10 -10.47
C LEU A 141 -7.30 -15.02 -9.60
N ASP A 142 -6.77 -16.18 -9.22
CA ASP A 142 -7.46 -17.23 -8.45
C ASP A 142 -6.94 -17.39 -7.01
N ARG A 143 -5.79 -16.80 -6.69
CA ARG A 143 -5.15 -16.85 -5.37
C ARG A 143 -4.93 -15.46 -4.82
N PHE A 144 -5.49 -15.17 -3.65
CA PHE A 144 -5.56 -13.84 -3.06
C PHE A 144 -4.60 -13.61 -1.89
N ASP A 145 -3.85 -14.66 -1.47
CA ASP A 145 -2.78 -14.56 -0.48
C ASP A 145 -1.67 -13.61 -0.99
N ALA A 146 -1.26 -12.68 -0.15
CA ALA A 146 -0.38 -11.58 -0.54
C ALA A 146 0.95 -11.57 0.24
N LEU A 147 1.54 -10.41 0.54
CA LEU A 147 2.87 -10.32 1.15
C LEU A 147 2.88 -10.65 2.65
N GLU A 148 1.76 -10.47 3.36
CA GLU A 148 1.68 -10.73 4.81
C GLU A 148 2.79 -10.02 5.62
N LEU A 149 3.08 -8.76 5.27
CA LEU A 149 3.99 -7.90 6.02
C LEU A 149 3.33 -7.31 7.26
N VAL A 150 2.02 -7.29 7.29
CA VAL A 150 1.19 -6.88 8.43
C VAL A 150 0.05 -7.88 8.60
N SER A 151 -0.47 -8.03 9.84
CA SER A 151 -1.50 -9.02 10.18
C SER A 151 -2.94 -8.56 9.87
N PHE A 152 -3.10 -7.41 9.24
CA PHE A 152 -4.40 -6.81 8.90
C PHE A 152 -4.52 -6.54 7.40
N ASN A 153 -5.75 -6.55 6.90
CA ASN A 153 -6.04 -6.18 5.52
C ASN A 153 -6.23 -4.65 5.40
N ILE A 154 -6.01 -4.11 4.22
CA ILE A 154 -6.15 -2.67 3.95
C ILE A 154 -7.29 -2.45 2.94
N ASN A 155 -8.14 -1.44 3.20
CA ASN A 155 -9.05 -0.89 2.23
C ASN A 155 -8.63 0.56 1.95
N PRO A 156 -7.80 0.82 0.93
CA PRO A 156 -7.39 2.16 0.54
C PRO A 156 -8.56 2.89 -0.13
N HIS A 157 -8.48 4.22 -0.22
CA HIS A 157 -9.55 5.07 -0.76
C HIS A 157 -10.88 4.87 -0.01
N TYR A 158 -10.77 4.59 1.29
CA TYR A 158 -11.94 4.39 2.11
C TYR A 158 -12.78 5.67 2.17
N ARG A 159 -14.08 5.50 2.04
CA ARG A 159 -15.09 6.55 2.22
C ARG A 159 -16.26 5.97 2.99
N GLU A 160 -16.67 6.61 4.07
CA GLU A 160 -17.87 6.20 4.83
C GLU A 160 -19.14 6.41 4.02
N THR A 161 -19.20 7.55 3.35
CA THR A 161 -20.29 7.88 2.41
C THR A 161 -19.67 8.32 1.09
N ASP A 162 -20.21 7.83 -0.02
CA ASP A 162 -19.83 8.28 -1.35
C ASP A 162 -21.04 9.01 -1.99
N PRO A 163 -20.99 10.35 -2.08
CA PRO A 163 -22.10 11.13 -2.61
C PRO A 163 -22.39 10.88 -4.10
N THR A 164 -21.48 10.18 -4.80
CA THR A 164 -21.66 9.80 -6.22
C THR A 164 -22.40 8.48 -6.38
N MET A 165 -22.61 7.72 -5.29
CA MET A 165 -23.33 6.45 -5.33
C MET A 165 -24.84 6.68 -5.30
N ALA A 166 -25.56 5.87 -6.06
CA ALA A 166 -27.02 5.89 -6.04
C ALA A 166 -27.57 5.50 -4.64
N PRO A 167 -28.71 6.05 -4.21
CA PRO A 167 -29.36 5.60 -2.98
C PRO A 167 -29.58 4.08 -2.98
N GLY A 168 -29.22 3.42 -1.88
CA GLY A 168 -29.31 1.97 -1.75
C GLY A 168 -28.12 1.19 -2.34
N SER A 169 -27.09 1.88 -2.84
CA SER A 169 -25.84 1.23 -3.21
C SER A 169 -25.10 0.78 -1.96
N GLU A 170 -24.39 -0.35 -2.09
CA GLU A 170 -23.60 -0.94 -1.03
C GLU A 170 -22.42 -0.04 -0.63
N THR A 171 -22.34 0.24 0.66
CA THR A 171 -21.28 1.06 1.25
C THR A 171 -19.97 0.26 1.45
N ARG A 172 -18.85 0.95 1.74
CA ARG A 172 -17.61 0.29 2.15
C ARG A 172 -17.76 -0.48 3.45
N ASP A 173 -18.53 0.06 4.39
CA ASP A 173 -18.79 -0.60 5.68
C ASP A 173 -19.53 -1.93 5.48
N GLU A 174 -20.54 -1.96 4.62
CA GLU A 174 -21.28 -3.18 4.31
C GLU A 174 -20.40 -4.24 3.65
N ARG A 175 -19.54 -3.87 2.71
CA ARG A 175 -18.57 -4.79 2.09
C ARG A 175 -17.55 -5.33 3.08
N ILE A 176 -17.06 -4.50 4.01
CA ILE A 176 -16.15 -4.96 5.05
C ILE A 176 -16.88 -5.83 6.07
N ALA A 177 -18.16 -5.53 6.37
CA ALA A 177 -18.98 -6.40 7.21
C ALA A 177 -19.19 -7.78 6.55
N GLU A 178 -19.44 -7.82 5.23
CA GLU A 178 -19.51 -9.06 4.46
C GLU A 178 -18.19 -9.84 4.50
N TYR A 179 -17.05 -9.17 4.32
CA TYR A 179 -15.74 -9.78 4.49
C TYR A 179 -15.60 -10.46 5.86
N HIS A 180 -16.07 -9.83 6.92
CA HIS A 180 -16.00 -10.36 8.29
C HIS A 180 -16.98 -11.50 8.59
N VAL A 181 -17.91 -11.83 7.69
CA VAL A 181 -18.73 -13.05 7.83
C VAL A 181 -17.83 -14.29 7.84
N VAL A 182 -16.84 -14.34 6.97
CA VAL A 182 -15.96 -15.51 6.78
C VAL A 182 -14.50 -15.29 7.18
N ASN A 183 -14.06 -14.06 7.38
CA ASN A 183 -12.67 -13.72 7.69
C ASN A 183 -12.56 -13.05 9.08
N ALA A 184 -11.45 -13.29 9.78
CA ALA A 184 -11.21 -12.75 11.13
C ALA A 184 -10.19 -11.59 11.17
N ASN A 185 -9.36 -11.43 10.14
CA ASN A 185 -8.32 -10.40 10.10
C ASN A 185 -8.94 -9.00 10.23
N PRO A 186 -8.37 -8.10 11.05
CA PRO A 186 -8.79 -6.71 11.07
C PRO A 186 -8.67 -6.08 9.68
N VAL A 187 -9.54 -5.12 9.37
CA VAL A 187 -9.45 -4.32 8.15
C VAL A 187 -9.20 -2.87 8.53
N VAL A 188 -8.24 -2.25 7.85
CA VAL A 188 -7.85 -0.85 8.04
C VAL A 188 -8.30 -0.05 6.83
N GLY A 189 -9.36 0.73 6.99
CA GLY A 189 -9.84 1.70 6.00
C GLY A 189 -8.99 2.98 6.06
N LEU A 190 -8.37 3.34 4.94
CA LEU A 190 -7.56 4.55 4.81
C LEU A 190 -8.33 5.60 4.00
N GLU A 191 -8.77 6.70 4.65
CA GLU A 191 -9.28 7.87 3.93
C GLU A 191 -8.20 8.46 3.01
N GLU A 192 -8.58 9.25 2.01
CA GLU A 192 -7.60 9.94 1.16
C GLU A 192 -6.74 10.90 1.99
N GLY A 193 -5.45 10.66 1.99
CA GLY A 193 -4.50 11.39 2.84
C GLY A 193 -4.11 10.66 4.11
N ALA A 194 -4.76 9.55 4.43
CA ALA A 194 -4.36 8.71 5.56
C ALA A 194 -3.17 7.82 5.20
N LEU A 195 -2.32 7.60 6.19
CA LEU A 195 -1.23 6.63 6.19
C LEU A 195 -1.25 5.77 7.45
N VAL A 196 -0.69 4.58 7.34
CA VAL A 196 -0.31 3.74 8.48
C VAL A 196 1.17 3.48 8.42
N ARG A 197 1.89 3.82 9.49
CA ARG A 197 3.32 3.58 9.67
C ARG A 197 3.53 2.47 10.69
N VAL A 198 4.32 1.49 10.32
CA VAL A 198 4.74 0.38 11.18
C VAL A 198 6.25 0.49 11.37
N GLU A 199 6.68 0.67 12.61
CA GLU A 199 8.08 0.65 13.01
C GLU A 199 8.21 0.04 14.40
N ASP A 200 9.19 -0.82 14.60
CA ASP A 200 9.52 -1.46 15.89
C ASP A 200 8.32 -2.12 16.57
N GLY A 201 7.45 -2.75 15.77
CA GLY A 201 6.23 -3.40 16.25
C GLY A 201 5.09 -2.44 16.63
N VAL A 202 5.28 -1.13 16.43
CA VAL A 202 4.25 -0.12 16.70
C VAL A 202 3.58 0.29 15.40
N VAL A 203 2.24 0.29 15.40
CA VAL A 203 1.40 0.75 14.30
C VAL A 203 0.83 2.12 14.66
N THR A 204 1.04 3.12 13.79
CA THR A 204 0.61 4.51 14.04
C THR A 204 -0.15 5.06 12.84
N ALA A 205 -1.28 5.73 13.07
CA ALA A 205 -1.98 6.52 12.06
C ALA A 205 -1.17 7.79 11.76
N ARG A 206 -0.99 8.12 10.50
CA ARG A 206 -0.22 9.27 10.02
C ARG A 206 -0.95 9.96 8.87
N GLY A 207 -0.38 11.06 8.39
CA GLY A 207 -0.92 11.81 7.26
C GLY A 207 -1.86 12.93 7.68
N THR A 208 -2.87 13.24 6.86
CA THR A 208 -3.79 14.38 7.03
C THR A 208 -5.25 13.97 7.15
N ALA A 209 -5.54 12.67 7.13
CA ALA A 209 -6.88 12.12 7.19
C ALA A 209 -6.92 10.92 8.15
N ARG A 210 -8.11 10.48 8.48
CA ARG A 210 -8.36 9.47 9.51
C ARG A 210 -8.20 8.05 8.98
N VAL A 211 -8.01 7.15 9.93
CA VAL A 211 -8.01 5.70 9.74
C VAL A 211 -9.23 5.10 10.43
N LYS A 212 -9.96 4.19 9.77
CA LYS A 212 -11.06 3.44 10.38
C LYS A 212 -10.66 1.98 10.53
N ILE A 213 -10.76 1.44 11.73
CA ILE A 213 -10.43 0.05 12.02
C ILE A 213 -11.70 -0.77 12.21
N PHE A 214 -11.79 -1.87 11.48
CA PHE A 214 -12.88 -2.83 11.54
C PHE A 214 -12.37 -4.14 12.14
N ARG A 215 -13.12 -4.70 13.07
CA ARG A 215 -12.87 -6.02 13.66
C ARG A 215 -14.15 -6.84 13.67
N ARG A 216 -14.01 -8.11 13.38
CA ARG A 216 -15.15 -9.04 13.39
C ARG A 216 -15.90 -8.99 14.73
N GLY A 217 -17.21 -8.75 14.68
CA GLY A 217 -18.07 -8.71 15.84
C GLY A 217 -17.91 -7.49 16.76
N GLN A 218 -17.20 -6.45 16.33
CA GLN A 218 -17.03 -5.22 17.08
C GLN A 218 -17.44 -4.00 16.25
N PRO A 219 -17.96 -2.93 16.89
CA PRO A 219 -18.17 -1.66 16.20
C PRO A 219 -16.83 -1.11 15.65
N PRO A 220 -16.85 -0.50 14.44
CA PRO A 220 -15.66 0.14 13.91
C PRO A 220 -15.20 1.33 14.76
N THR A 221 -13.91 1.59 14.77
CA THR A 221 -13.30 2.72 15.49
C THR A 221 -12.54 3.66 14.55
N TRP A 222 -12.71 4.97 14.75
CA TRP A 222 -11.96 6.00 14.07
C TRP A 222 -10.70 6.38 14.85
N HIS A 223 -9.64 6.72 14.10
CA HIS A 223 -8.35 7.13 14.65
C HIS A 223 -7.80 8.33 13.89
N GLU A 224 -7.38 9.34 14.64
CA GLU A 224 -6.78 10.55 14.10
C GLU A 224 -5.27 10.36 13.80
N PRO A 225 -4.68 11.18 12.90
CA PRO A 225 -3.24 11.19 12.69
C PRO A 225 -2.46 11.41 14.00
N GLY A 226 -1.43 10.59 14.23
CA GLY A 226 -0.62 10.58 15.44
C GLY A 226 -1.03 9.49 16.45
N GLU A 227 -2.22 8.93 16.35
CA GLU A 227 -2.68 7.88 17.28
C GLU A 227 -1.97 6.54 17.03
N ARG A 228 -1.62 5.88 18.12
CA ARG A 228 -1.17 4.48 18.10
C ARG A 228 -2.37 3.55 17.92
N LEU A 229 -2.28 2.68 16.95
CA LEU A 229 -3.32 1.71 16.62
C LEU A 229 -3.08 0.40 17.35
N ALA A 230 -4.12 -0.15 17.99
CA ALA A 230 -4.06 -1.45 18.67
C ALA A 230 -4.13 -2.60 17.65
N LEU A 231 -3.11 -2.69 16.77
CA LEU A 231 -2.94 -3.73 15.76
C LEU A 231 -1.64 -4.49 16.03
N GLN A 232 -1.65 -5.79 15.76
CA GLN A 232 -0.44 -6.62 15.78
C GLN A 232 0.27 -6.56 14.42
N VAL A 233 1.57 -6.87 14.41
CA VAL A 233 2.42 -6.90 13.20
C VAL A 233 3.18 -8.21 13.14
#